data_6769945240cd78f10765b436a4d78ad3
#
_entry.id   6769945240cd78f10765b436a4d78ad3
#
_cell.length_a   1.000
_cell.length_b   1.000
_cell.length_c   1.000
_cell.angle_alpha   90.00
_cell.angle_beta   90.00
_cell.angle_gamma   90.00
#
_symmetry.space_group_name_H-M   'P 1'
#
loop_
_entity.id
_entity.type
_entity.pdbx_description
1 polymer ?
#
loop_
_entity_poly.entity_id
_entity_poly.type
_entity_poly.pdbx_seq_one_letter_code
_entity_poly.pdbx_strand_id
1 'polypeptide(L)'
;MKHRNMDDLPRTHKRGAAGYEFYRRDLLGVHEAQSLVRVYEIPPGKSAYPYHYHLKNEETFFILKGEGLLKTPEGEKTVRPGDFLFFPADESGAHKLTNSSDREMLVYIDFDVVHDLDVAVYPDSGKIGIWGKEVNRVWRTDDDVDYYEDE
;
A
#
# COMPACT_ATOMS: atom_id res chain seq x y z
N MET A 1 -17.33 -18.85 -9.04
CA MET A 1 -16.52 -17.95 -9.88
C MET A 1 -17.03 -16.52 -9.69
N LYS A 2 -16.12 -15.55 -9.50
CA LYS A 2 -16.46 -14.11 -9.52
C LYS A 2 -15.97 -13.52 -10.84
N HIS A 3 -16.81 -12.75 -11.51
CA HIS A 3 -16.47 -11.98 -12.71
C HIS A 3 -16.85 -10.52 -12.44
N ARG A 4 -15.91 -9.62 -12.63
CA ARG A 4 -16.10 -8.17 -12.44
C ARG A 4 -15.41 -7.43 -13.57
N ASN A 5 -16.08 -6.42 -14.10
CA ASN A 5 -15.44 -5.43 -14.94
C ASN A 5 -15.05 -4.25 -14.06
N MET A 6 -13.83 -3.77 -14.20
CA MET A 6 -13.30 -2.65 -13.41
C MET A 6 -14.18 -1.39 -13.56
N ASP A 7 -14.70 -1.13 -14.75
CA ASP A 7 -15.48 0.08 -15.03
C ASP A 7 -16.86 0.08 -14.36
N ASP A 8 -17.37 -1.11 -14.00
CA ASP A 8 -18.64 -1.28 -13.26
C ASP A 8 -18.47 -1.13 -11.74
N LEU A 9 -17.21 -1.02 -11.24
CA LEU A 9 -16.94 -0.96 -9.82
C LEU A 9 -16.89 0.48 -9.28
N PRO A 10 -17.33 0.70 -8.04
CA PRO A 10 -17.21 2.00 -7.39
C PRO A 10 -15.77 2.48 -7.35
N ARG A 11 -15.55 3.71 -7.77
CA ARG A 11 -14.28 4.40 -7.66
C ARG A 11 -14.22 5.19 -6.35
N THR A 12 -13.55 4.65 -5.36
CA THR A 12 -13.36 5.30 -4.06
C THR A 12 -12.26 6.35 -4.16
N HIS A 13 -12.49 7.55 -3.63
CA HIS A 13 -11.47 8.60 -3.52
C HIS A 13 -11.01 8.71 -2.07
N LYS A 14 -9.71 8.73 -1.85
CA LYS A 14 -9.09 8.98 -0.55
C LYS A 14 -8.06 10.11 -0.65
N ARG A 15 -8.12 10.99 0.36
CA ARG A 15 -7.15 12.07 0.55
C ARG A 15 -6.68 12.02 2.01
N GLY A 16 -5.38 11.93 2.20
CA GLY A 16 -4.72 11.97 3.50
C GLY A 16 -4.06 13.33 3.77
N ALA A 17 -2.99 13.32 4.54
CA ALA A 17 -2.12 14.47 4.73
C ALA A 17 -1.52 14.93 3.39
N ALA A 18 -0.90 16.12 3.40
CA ALA A 18 -0.28 16.69 2.19
C ALA A 18 0.66 15.67 1.50
N GLY A 19 0.45 15.45 0.21
CA GLY A 19 1.21 14.47 -0.58
C GLY A 19 0.55 13.10 -0.76
N TYR A 20 -0.52 12.79 -0.04
CA TYR A 20 -1.22 11.50 -0.13
C TYR A 20 -2.62 11.68 -0.71
N GLU A 21 -2.83 11.14 -1.89
CA GLU A 21 -4.13 11.14 -2.57
C GLU A 21 -4.18 10.03 -3.59
N PHE A 22 -5.29 9.27 -3.63
CA PHE A 22 -5.49 8.23 -4.61
C PHE A 22 -6.97 7.95 -4.85
N TYR A 23 -7.25 7.32 -6.00
CA TYR A 23 -8.51 6.65 -6.28
C TYR A 23 -8.27 5.16 -6.32
N ARG A 24 -9.28 4.38 -5.95
CA ARG A 24 -9.18 2.92 -5.86
C ARG A 24 -10.46 2.24 -6.29
N ARG A 25 -10.31 1.09 -6.95
CA ARG A 25 -11.38 0.12 -7.20
C ARG A 25 -10.96 -1.23 -6.64
N ASP A 26 -11.86 -1.85 -5.87
CA ASP A 26 -11.62 -3.17 -5.27
C ASP A 26 -12.15 -4.27 -6.21
N LEU A 27 -11.26 -4.95 -6.93
CA LEU A 27 -11.60 -6.09 -7.78
C LEU A 27 -11.88 -7.34 -6.94
N LEU A 28 -11.08 -7.53 -5.89
CA LEU A 28 -11.29 -8.53 -4.86
C LEU A 28 -10.97 -7.87 -3.51
N GLY A 29 -11.98 -7.75 -2.66
CA GLY A 29 -11.87 -7.02 -1.40
C GLY A 29 -11.32 -7.87 -0.25
N VAL A 30 -10.98 -7.21 0.84
CA VAL A 30 -10.59 -7.85 2.10
C VAL A 30 -11.70 -8.79 2.57
N HIS A 31 -11.33 -9.95 3.10
CA HIS A 31 -12.24 -11.02 3.57
C HIS A 31 -13.03 -11.77 2.49
N GLU A 32 -12.77 -11.51 1.21
CA GLU A 32 -13.38 -12.31 0.13
C GLU A 32 -12.51 -13.53 -0.23
N ALA A 33 -11.21 -13.45 -0.03
CA ALA A 33 -10.22 -14.50 -0.27
C ALA A 33 -8.93 -14.17 0.50
N GLN A 34 -7.92 -15.05 0.42
CA GLN A 34 -6.56 -14.75 0.89
C GLN A 34 -5.83 -13.73 0.00
N SER A 35 -6.31 -13.54 -1.22
CA SER A 35 -5.78 -12.52 -2.13
C SER A 35 -6.66 -11.28 -2.10
N LEU A 36 -6.02 -10.13 -2.13
CA LEU A 36 -6.64 -8.84 -2.34
C LEU A 36 -6.22 -8.34 -3.72
N VAL A 37 -7.14 -7.79 -4.49
CA VAL A 37 -6.81 -7.25 -5.82
C VAL A 37 -7.48 -5.89 -5.98
N ARG A 38 -6.69 -4.88 -6.27
CA ARG A 38 -7.14 -3.49 -6.40
C ARG A 38 -6.51 -2.80 -7.59
N VAL A 39 -7.21 -1.83 -8.13
CA VAL A 39 -6.63 -0.86 -9.06
C VAL A 39 -6.51 0.47 -8.36
N TYR A 40 -5.30 1.00 -8.35
CA TYR A 40 -5.00 2.35 -7.86
C TYR A 40 -4.75 3.31 -9.00
N GLU A 41 -5.22 4.53 -8.82
CA GLU A 41 -4.97 5.67 -9.68
C GLU A 41 -4.44 6.81 -8.81
N ILE A 42 -3.16 7.17 -8.98
CA ILE A 42 -2.49 8.19 -8.18
C ILE A 42 -2.38 9.49 -8.99
N PRO A 43 -2.92 10.62 -8.49
CA PRO A 43 -2.76 11.91 -9.14
C PRO A 43 -1.30 12.38 -9.22
N PRO A 44 -0.98 13.33 -10.13
CA PRO A 44 0.35 13.92 -10.25
C PRO A 44 0.95 14.39 -8.92
N GLY A 45 2.21 14.03 -8.68
CA GLY A 45 2.97 14.42 -7.48
C GLY A 45 2.47 13.80 -6.17
N LYS A 46 1.57 12.81 -6.21
CA LYS A 46 1.00 12.15 -5.02
C LYS A 46 1.50 10.73 -4.85
N SER A 47 1.31 10.21 -3.64
CA SER A 47 1.50 8.80 -3.27
C SER A 47 0.21 8.23 -2.69
N ALA A 48 0.02 6.91 -2.76
CA ALA A 48 -1.11 6.26 -2.09
C ALA A 48 -0.83 6.11 -0.59
N TYR A 49 0.35 5.63 -0.24
CA TYR A 49 0.74 5.30 1.13
C TYR A 49 2.14 5.82 1.48
N PRO A 50 2.43 6.00 2.80
CA PRO A 50 3.78 6.28 3.29
C PRO A 50 4.77 5.17 2.95
N TYR A 51 6.07 5.43 3.13
CA TYR A 51 7.12 4.41 3.08
C TYR A 51 6.87 3.39 4.20
N HIS A 52 6.71 2.12 3.83
CA HIS A 52 6.34 1.06 4.78
C HIS A 52 6.73 -0.33 4.26
N TYR A 53 6.69 -1.31 5.16
CA TYR A 53 6.77 -2.72 4.85
C TYR A 53 5.82 -3.52 5.77
N HIS A 54 5.51 -4.72 5.37
CA HIS A 54 4.64 -5.66 6.08
C HIS A 54 5.45 -6.79 6.70
N LEU A 55 4.97 -7.36 7.81
CA LEU A 55 5.61 -8.52 8.45
C LEU A 55 4.97 -9.86 8.06
N LYS A 56 3.81 -9.85 7.42
CA LYS A 56 3.06 -11.04 7.00
C LYS A 56 2.54 -10.96 5.57
N ASN A 57 1.98 -9.83 5.18
CA ASN A 57 1.41 -9.67 3.85
C ASN A 57 2.54 -9.44 2.83
N GLU A 58 2.43 -10.11 1.69
CA GLU A 58 3.25 -9.83 0.51
C GLU A 58 2.45 -8.94 -0.42
N GLU A 59 3.09 -7.94 -1.01
CA GLU A 59 2.46 -7.04 -1.96
C GLU A 59 3.12 -7.17 -3.33
N THR A 60 2.32 -7.03 -4.38
CA THR A 60 2.78 -7.09 -5.76
C THR A 60 2.10 -6.03 -6.58
N PHE A 61 2.87 -5.15 -7.22
CA PHE A 61 2.31 -4.15 -8.12
C PHE A 61 2.65 -4.48 -9.58
N PHE A 62 1.69 -4.21 -10.45
CA PHE A 62 1.91 -4.22 -11.90
C PHE A 62 1.49 -2.87 -12.49
N ILE A 63 2.45 -2.16 -13.06
CA ILE A 63 2.22 -0.80 -13.57
C ILE A 63 1.49 -0.87 -14.91
N LEU A 64 0.33 -0.22 -15.00
CA LEU A 64 -0.51 -0.19 -16.18
C LEU A 64 -0.33 1.08 -17.03
N LYS A 65 -0.15 2.23 -16.35
CA LYS A 65 -0.10 3.54 -17.01
C LYS A 65 0.66 4.55 -16.15
N GLY A 66 1.27 5.52 -16.82
CA GLY A 66 1.99 6.61 -16.16
C GLY A 66 3.39 6.20 -15.73
N GLU A 67 4.06 7.11 -15.03
CA GLU A 67 5.42 6.93 -14.54
C GLU A 67 5.46 7.24 -13.04
N GLY A 68 6.17 6.42 -12.28
CA GLY A 68 6.32 6.59 -10.84
C GLY A 68 7.76 6.55 -10.37
N LEU A 69 8.02 7.18 -9.24
CA LEU A 69 9.25 7.05 -8.48
C LEU A 69 9.01 6.06 -7.33
N LEU A 70 9.70 4.93 -7.38
CA LEU A 70 9.69 3.90 -6.34
C LEU A 70 10.88 4.10 -5.42
N LYS A 71 10.61 4.39 -4.12
CA LYS A 71 11.60 4.36 -3.04
C LYS A 71 11.64 2.97 -2.43
N THR A 72 12.84 2.42 -2.26
CA THR A 72 13.12 1.12 -1.60
C THR A 72 14.32 1.27 -0.65
N PRO A 73 14.69 0.24 0.15
CA PRO A 73 15.93 0.26 0.94
C PRO A 73 17.20 0.41 0.09
N GLU A 74 17.16 -0.02 -1.18
CA GLU A 74 18.29 0.07 -2.13
C GLU A 74 18.41 1.45 -2.80
N GLY A 75 17.43 2.35 -2.57
CA GLY A 75 17.35 3.68 -3.18
C GLY A 75 16.09 3.89 -4.00
N GLU A 76 16.15 4.85 -4.90
CA GLU A 76 15.02 5.23 -5.74
C GLU A 76 15.23 4.81 -7.19
N LYS A 77 14.15 4.38 -7.84
CA LYS A 77 14.14 4.10 -9.27
C LYS A 77 12.81 4.50 -9.91
N THR A 78 12.87 4.87 -11.18
CA THR A 78 11.69 5.12 -12.00
C THR A 78 11.04 3.80 -12.39
N VAL A 79 9.71 3.74 -12.31
CA VAL A 79 8.89 2.63 -12.79
C VAL A 79 7.91 3.10 -13.86
N ARG A 80 7.60 2.22 -14.82
CA ARG A 80 6.82 2.52 -16.02
C ARG A 80 5.88 1.37 -16.39
N PRO A 81 4.94 1.56 -17.34
CA PRO A 81 4.03 0.52 -17.76
C PRO A 81 4.74 -0.78 -18.18
N GLY A 82 4.25 -1.91 -17.66
CA GLY A 82 4.83 -3.24 -17.84
C GLY A 82 5.79 -3.67 -16.72
N ASP A 83 6.17 -2.77 -15.82
CA ASP A 83 6.99 -3.16 -14.66
C ASP A 83 6.17 -3.96 -13.66
N PHE A 84 6.79 -5.04 -13.19
CA PHE A 84 6.33 -5.90 -12.12
C PHE A 84 7.20 -5.66 -10.88
N LEU A 85 6.55 -5.38 -9.75
CA LEU A 85 7.21 -5.07 -8.48
C LEU A 85 6.71 -6.07 -7.44
N PHE A 86 7.63 -6.73 -6.74
CA PHE A 86 7.31 -7.63 -5.63
C PHE A 86 7.96 -7.14 -4.34
N PHE A 87 7.18 -7.07 -3.29
CA PHE A 87 7.58 -6.61 -1.96
C PHE A 87 7.37 -7.76 -0.97
N PRO A 88 8.44 -8.43 -0.53
CA PRO A 88 8.36 -9.50 0.47
C PRO A 88 7.91 -8.98 1.83
N ALA A 89 7.43 -9.89 2.66
CA ALA A 89 6.94 -9.62 4.01
C ALA A 89 8.08 -9.48 5.03
N ASP A 90 8.97 -8.51 4.80
CA ASP A 90 10.07 -8.12 5.69
C ASP A 90 10.57 -6.71 5.33
N GLU A 91 11.60 -6.23 6.03
CA GLU A 91 12.20 -4.92 5.82
C GLU A 91 12.73 -4.70 4.39
N SER A 92 13.16 -5.77 3.70
CA SER A 92 13.63 -5.67 2.31
C SER A 92 12.52 -5.30 1.33
N GLY A 93 11.26 -5.58 1.70
CA GLY A 93 10.05 -5.18 0.97
C GLY A 93 9.60 -3.73 1.21
N ALA A 94 10.34 -2.96 2.00
CA ALA A 94 9.95 -1.58 2.30
C ALA A 94 9.88 -0.73 1.03
N HIS A 95 8.75 -0.05 0.84
CA HIS A 95 8.52 0.70 -0.38
C HIS A 95 7.61 1.92 -0.21
N LYS A 96 7.72 2.85 -1.14
CA LYS A 96 6.78 3.95 -1.38
C LYS A 96 6.75 4.25 -2.86
N LEU A 97 5.56 4.26 -3.44
CA LEU A 97 5.36 4.63 -4.85
C LEU A 97 4.75 6.02 -4.93
N THR A 98 5.42 6.91 -5.66
CA THR A 98 4.98 8.30 -5.91
C THR A 98 4.77 8.50 -7.40
N ASN A 99 3.67 9.10 -7.81
CA ASN A 99 3.50 9.52 -9.20
C ASN A 99 4.47 10.68 -9.50
N SER A 100 5.45 10.45 -10.38
CA SER A 100 6.47 11.43 -10.75
C SER A 100 6.04 12.38 -11.87
N SER A 101 4.91 12.13 -12.51
CA SER A 101 4.35 13.00 -13.54
C SER A 101 3.79 14.30 -12.94
N ASP A 102 3.77 15.37 -13.75
CA ASP A 102 3.13 16.64 -13.44
C ASP A 102 1.69 16.76 -13.99
N ARG A 103 1.24 15.80 -14.83
CA ARG A 103 -0.03 15.89 -15.57
C ARG A 103 -0.79 14.58 -15.73
N GLU A 104 -0.12 13.42 -15.67
CA GLU A 104 -0.75 12.12 -15.92
C GLU A 104 -0.96 11.32 -14.64
N MET A 105 -2.03 10.53 -14.60
CA MET A 105 -2.28 9.58 -13.52
C MET A 105 -1.29 8.41 -13.62
N LEU A 106 -0.74 7.99 -12.49
CA LEU A 106 -0.09 6.69 -12.37
C LEU A 106 -1.15 5.65 -12.01
N VAL A 107 -1.24 4.59 -12.80
CA VAL A 107 -2.22 3.51 -12.61
C VAL A 107 -1.50 2.18 -12.45
N TYR A 108 -1.82 1.44 -11.40
CA TYR A 108 -1.28 0.11 -11.18
C TYR A 108 -2.32 -0.84 -10.58
N ILE A 109 -2.11 -2.13 -10.80
CA ILE A 109 -2.81 -3.18 -10.08
C ILE A 109 -1.96 -3.56 -8.87
N ASP A 110 -2.63 -3.71 -7.76
CA ASP A 110 -2.13 -4.18 -6.48
C ASP A 110 -2.69 -5.57 -6.22
N PHE A 111 -1.81 -6.54 -5.99
CA PHE A 111 -2.13 -7.91 -5.60
C PHE A 111 -1.45 -8.21 -4.27
N ASP A 112 -2.23 -8.44 -3.24
CA ASP A 112 -1.70 -8.78 -1.93
C ASP A 112 -2.07 -10.21 -1.55
N VAL A 113 -1.14 -10.89 -0.90
CA VAL A 113 -1.45 -12.06 -0.09
C VAL A 113 -1.75 -11.58 1.31
N VAL A 114 -3.00 -11.75 1.75
CA VAL A 114 -3.52 -11.18 3.00
C VAL A 114 -3.63 -12.25 4.07
N HIS A 115 -3.13 -11.93 5.26
CA HIS A 115 -3.27 -12.74 6.47
C HIS A 115 -4.33 -12.14 7.41
N ASP A 116 -4.87 -12.96 8.32
CA ASP A 116 -5.90 -12.53 9.29
C ASP A 116 -5.42 -11.41 10.22
N LEU A 117 -4.12 -11.38 10.46
CA LEU A 117 -3.42 -10.34 11.21
C LEU A 117 -2.10 -10.02 10.53
N ASP A 118 -1.85 -8.75 10.29
CA ASP A 118 -0.62 -8.23 9.74
C ASP A 118 -0.12 -7.02 10.53
N VAL A 119 1.19 -6.81 10.48
CA VAL A 119 1.85 -5.64 11.06
C VAL A 119 2.57 -4.88 9.96
N ALA A 120 2.24 -3.61 9.80
CA ALA A 120 2.95 -2.71 8.92
C ALA A 120 3.87 -1.78 9.73
N VAL A 121 5.11 -1.64 9.30
CA VAL A 121 6.11 -0.76 9.90
C VAL A 121 6.35 0.43 8.98
N TYR A 122 6.43 1.63 9.53
CA TYR A 122 6.61 2.90 8.81
C TYR A 122 7.92 3.58 9.24
N PRO A 123 9.07 3.21 8.65
CA PRO A 123 10.40 3.65 9.13
C PRO A 123 10.58 5.17 9.13
N ASP A 124 10.12 5.85 8.08
CA ASP A 124 10.28 7.32 7.95
C ASP A 124 9.52 8.12 9.04
N SER A 125 8.51 7.52 9.67
CA SER A 125 7.65 8.24 10.62
C SER A 125 7.59 7.61 12.00
N GLY A 126 8.42 6.57 12.27
CA GLY A 126 8.50 5.89 13.56
C GLY A 126 7.13 5.38 14.02
N LYS A 127 6.41 4.67 13.13
CA LYS A 127 5.08 4.14 13.43
C LYS A 127 5.01 2.65 13.15
N ILE A 128 4.09 2.00 13.84
CA ILE A 128 3.70 0.62 13.63
C ILE A 128 2.17 0.55 13.52
N GLY A 129 1.66 -0.19 12.55
CA GLY A 129 0.24 -0.45 12.37
C GLY A 129 -0.07 -1.92 12.54
N ILE A 130 -1.16 -2.23 13.23
CA ILE A 130 -1.70 -3.59 13.31
C ILE A 130 -3.00 -3.62 12.52
N TRP A 131 -3.07 -4.52 11.54
CA TRP A 131 -4.18 -4.65 10.60
C TRP A 131 -4.78 -6.05 10.70
N GLY A 132 -6.00 -6.14 11.12
CA GLY A 132 -6.69 -7.41 11.26
C GLY A 132 -8.20 -7.25 11.36
N LYS A 133 -8.90 -8.38 11.51
CA LYS A 133 -10.37 -8.38 11.53
C LYS A 133 -10.95 -7.57 12.69
N GLU A 134 -10.29 -7.62 13.85
CA GLU A 134 -10.77 -6.99 15.08
C GLU A 134 -9.94 -5.77 15.49
N VAL A 135 -8.79 -5.53 14.84
CA VAL A 135 -7.90 -4.42 15.14
C VAL A 135 -7.41 -3.75 13.86
N ASN A 136 -7.56 -2.43 13.82
CA ASN A 136 -7.02 -1.58 12.75
C ASN A 136 -6.55 -0.27 13.39
N ARG A 137 -5.30 -0.27 13.87
CA ARG A 137 -4.73 0.86 14.62
C ARG A 137 -3.27 1.10 14.25
N VAL A 138 -2.84 2.33 14.44
CA VAL A 138 -1.46 2.77 14.24
C VAL A 138 -0.99 3.50 15.50
N TRP A 139 0.21 3.17 15.95
CA TRP A 139 0.89 3.79 17.10
C TRP A 139 2.24 4.37 16.69
N ARG A 140 2.82 5.21 17.54
CA ARG A 140 4.23 5.56 17.46
C ARG A 140 5.06 4.48 18.14
N THR A 141 6.26 4.25 17.64
CA THR A 141 7.18 3.24 18.21
C THR A 141 7.87 3.71 19.48
N ASP A 142 7.77 5.01 19.80
CA ASP A 142 8.26 5.63 21.03
C ASP A 142 7.20 5.72 22.15
N ASP A 143 5.99 5.25 21.89
CA ASP A 143 4.87 5.20 22.86
C ASP A 143 4.72 3.78 23.47
N ASP A 144 5.79 2.99 23.54
CA ASP A 144 5.77 1.69 24.19
C ASP A 144 5.76 1.84 25.72
N VAL A 145 5.10 0.89 26.36
CA VAL A 145 4.97 0.83 27.83
C VAL A 145 5.69 -0.41 28.37
N ASP A 146 6.12 -0.38 29.63
CA ASP A 146 6.65 -1.58 30.28
C ASP A 146 5.58 -2.67 30.35
N TYR A 147 5.98 -3.93 30.18
CA TYR A 147 5.05 -5.08 30.18
C TYR A 147 4.21 -5.18 31.44
N TYR A 148 4.72 -4.71 32.59
CA TYR A 148 4.05 -4.74 33.86
C TYR A 148 3.53 -3.37 34.33
N GLU A 149 3.56 -2.35 33.44
CA GLU A 149 3.04 -1.03 33.79
C GLU A 149 1.52 -1.10 34.02
N ASP A 150 1.07 -0.61 35.18
CA ASP A 150 -0.33 -0.56 35.62
C ASP A 150 -1.02 -1.93 35.87
N GLU A 151 -0.27 -3.04 36.02
CA GLU A 151 -0.82 -4.36 36.37
C GLU A 151 -1.00 -4.61 37.88
#